data_a44e9c34e4797a0c154779fb46155254
#
_entry.id   a44e9c34e4797a0c154779fb46155254
#
_cell.length_a   1.000
_cell.length_b   1.000
_cell.length_c   1.000
_cell.angle_alpha   90.00
_cell.angle_beta   90.00
_cell.angle_gamma   90.00
#
_symmetry.space_group_name_H-M   'P 1'
#
loop_
_entity.id
_entity.type
_entity.pdbx_description
1 polymer ?
#
loop_
_entity_poly.entity_id
_entity_poly.type
_entity_poly.pdbx_seq_one_letter_code
_entity_poly.pdbx_strand_id
1 'polypeptide(L)'
;RYPLWSRGLGDVYKRQRLQWAEQTFAGQASRADADYLFVLQSAQGEVVGICALAGAVGLREPWYNYRVGLFVAASKNLGINQQLPTLFLGNDMTGHSELCSLFLHADHRQGLNGRLLSKARFLFLAEFRELFGDKVIAEMRGYSDEQGVSPFWEGLGRHFFKMDFADADYLTGLGNKTFIAELMPKFPLPTCLLPEPARAVIGRVHPNTEPALGMLKAEGFAFKDYIDIFDGGPLIECATGDIRAVRDSQVLQLSIGTPGEQAQPYLVHNRQFADCRISVAAARVAAGTLIVSRDSARALGLPAGASVRAVSLAVPARQMSAA
;
A
#
# COMPACT_ATOMS: atom_id res chain seq x y z
N ARG A 1 -0.80 -10.55 15.11
CA ARG A 1 0.62 -10.15 15.03
C ARG A 1 0.71 -8.73 14.57
N TYR A 2 1.56 -7.97 15.23
CA TYR A 2 1.73 -6.56 14.97
C TYR A 2 2.49 -6.34 13.66
N PRO A 3 2.20 -5.29 12.87
CA PRO A 3 2.97 -4.91 11.69
C PRO A 3 4.45 -4.74 12.00
N LEU A 4 5.32 -4.82 11.00
CA LEU A 4 6.78 -4.69 11.07
C LEU A 4 7.27 -3.55 11.99
N TRP A 5 6.62 -2.39 11.92
CA TRP A 5 6.96 -1.22 12.74
C TRP A 5 6.61 -1.40 14.23
N SER A 6 5.72 -2.31 14.62
CA SER A 6 5.37 -2.59 16.00
C SER A 6 6.21 -3.71 16.63
N ARG A 7 7.02 -4.42 15.84
CA ARG A 7 7.91 -5.49 16.29
C ARG A 7 9.28 -4.96 16.69
N GLY A 8 9.32 -3.92 17.55
CA GLY A 8 10.61 -3.50 18.13
C GLY A 8 11.62 -2.94 17.12
N LEU A 9 11.17 -2.39 15.98
CA LEU A 9 11.98 -1.44 15.24
C LEU A 9 12.47 -0.43 16.25
N GLY A 10 13.80 -0.45 16.52
CA GLY A 10 14.38 0.32 17.61
C GLY A 10 13.93 1.77 17.56
N ASP A 11 13.81 2.42 18.69
CA ASP A 11 13.37 3.83 18.80
C ASP A 11 14.14 4.77 17.87
N VAL A 12 15.37 4.39 17.49
CA VAL A 12 16.21 5.10 16.53
C VAL A 12 15.57 5.11 15.13
N TYR A 13 15.13 3.96 14.61
CA TYR A 13 14.49 3.88 13.29
C TYR A 13 13.15 4.61 13.25
N LYS A 14 12.35 4.51 14.31
CA LYS A 14 11.09 5.25 14.43
C LYS A 14 11.31 6.76 14.38
N ARG A 15 12.30 7.25 15.13
CA ARG A 15 12.68 8.68 15.13
C ARG A 15 13.19 9.11 13.76
N GLN A 16 14.04 8.33 13.14
CA GLN A 16 14.56 8.62 11.79
C GLN A 16 13.43 8.70 10.76
N ARG A 17 12.48 7.79 10.82
CA ARG A 17 11.33 7.80 9.91
C ARG A 17 10.43 9.02 10.12
N LEU A 18 10.20 9.44 11.38
CA LEU A 18 9.47 10.68 11.67
C LEU A 18 10.20 11.90 11.11
N GLN A 19 11.54 11.97 11.25
CA GLN A 19 12.33 13.04 10.67
C GLN A 19 12.24 13.08 9.14
N TRP A 20 12.27 11.92 8.47
CA TRP A 20 12.06 11.86 7.02
C TRP A 20 10.67 12.35 6.62
N ALA A 21 9.63 11.98 7.35
CA ALA A 21 8.28 12.47 7.10
C ALA A 21 8.17 13.99 7.30
N GLU A 22 8.77 14.53 8.36
CA GLU A 22 8.84 15.98 8.60
C GLU A 22 9.55 16.71 7.46
N GLN A 23 10.72 16.22 7.02
CA GLN A 23 11.45 16.79 5.88
C GLN A 23 10.65 16.70 4.58
N THR A 24 9.90 15.60 4.39
CA THR A 24 9.05 15.40 3.23
C THR A 24 7.94 16.47 3.18
N PHE A 25 7.20 16.66 4.28
CA PHE A 25 6.14 17.66 4.35
C PHE A 25 6.67 19.11 4.43
N ALA A 26 7.94 19.31 4.78
CA ALA A 26 8.63 20.58 4.65
C ALA A 26 9.11 20.87 3.21
N GLY A 27 8.91 19.95 2.26
CA GLY A 27 9.36 20.09 0.87
C GLY A 27 10.88 19.97 0.69
N GLN A 28 11.58 19.37 1.65
CA GLN A 28 13.05 19.23 1.66
C GLN A 28 13.53 17.87 1.15
N ALA A 29 12.64 16.87 1.08
CA ALA A 29 12.99 15.55 0.62
C ALA A 29 12.91 15.46 -0.92
N SER A 30 13.88 14.77 -1.52
CA SER A 30 13.78 14.36 -2.92
C SER A 30 12.70 13.29 -3.09
N ARG A 31 12.23 13.05 -4.32
CA ARG A 31 11.26 11.98 -4.58
C ARG A 31 11.78 10.61 -4.13
N ALA A 32 13.09 10.36 -4.22
CA ALA A 32 13.74 9.13 -3.80
C ALA A 32 13.69 8.90 -2.28
N ASP A 33 13.61 9.98 -1.50
CA ASP A 33 13.64 9.97 -0.04
C ASP A 33 12.28 10.29 0.59
N ALA A 34 11.29 10.69 -0.21
CA ALA A 34 9.99 11.15 0.28
C ALA A 34 9.18 10.03 0.92
N ASP A 35 8.83 10.19 2.20
CA ASP A 35 7.94 9.32 2.99
C ASP A 35 6.78 10.17 3.52
N TYR A 36 5.64 10.12 2.83
CA TYR A 36 4.41 10.82 3.22
C TYR A 36 3.67 9.99 4.27
N LEU A 37 4.02 10.19 5.54
CA LEU A 37 3.43 9.48 6.68
C LEU A 37 2.22 10.25 7.21
N PHE A 38 1.07 9.59 7.25
CA PHE A 38 -0.19 10.10 7.79
C PHE A 38 -0.54 9.40 9.08
N VAL A 39 -1.19 10.13 9.99
CA VAL A 39 -1.75 9.60 11.23
C VAL A 39 -3.27 9.70 11.22
N LEU A 40 -3.94 8.69 11.78
CA LEU A 40 -5.36 8.76 12.10
C LEU A 40 -5.49 9.15 13.57
N GLN A 41 -6.17 10.26 13.82
CA GLN A 41 -6.48 10.72 15.17
C GLN A 41 -7.92 10.37 15.55
N SER A 42 -8.12 9.95 16.80
CA SER A 42 -9.43 9.82 17.41
C SER A 42 -10.04 11.20 17.68
N ALA A 43 -11.33 11.23 18.09
CA ALA A 43 -11.97 12.47 18.52
C ALA A 43 -11.31 13.10 19.75
N GLN A 44 -10.57 12.33 20.54
CA GLN A 44 -9.80 12.77 21.70
C GLN A 44 -8.38 13.25 21.34
N GLY A 45 -8.00 13.18 20.06
CA GLY A 45 -6.67 13.58 19.57
C GLY A 45 -5.59 12.50 19.67
N GLU A 46 -5.95 11.27 20.07
CA GLU A 46 -5.00 10.16 20.15
C GLU A 46 -4.66 9.60 18.77
N VAL A 47 -3.41 9.24 18.54
CA VAL A 47 -2.99 8.55 17.31
C VAL A 47 -3.37 7.07 17.41
N VAL A 48 -4.33 6.66 16.60
CA VAL A 48 -4.91 5.31 16.60
C VAL A 48 -4.59 4.50 15.35
N GLY A 49 -3.98 5.11 14.35
CA GLY A 49 -3.58 4.44 13.13
C GLY A 49 -2.58 5.26 12.33
N ILE A 50 -1.89 4.60 11.40
CA ILE A 50 -0.97 5.22 10.46
C ILE A 50 -1.12 4.61 9.07
N CYS A 51 -0.76 5.38 8.05
CA CYS A 51 -0.52 4.90 6.71
C CYS A 51 0.53 5.78 6.03
N ALA A 52 1.19 5.28 4.99
CA ALA A 52 2.19 6.06 4.29
C ALA A 52 2.17 5.82 2.78
N LEU A 53 2.79 6.75 2.07
CA LEU A 53 3.15 6.71 0.67
C LEU A 53 4.66 6.97 0.55
N ALA A 54 5.40 6.04 -0.04
CA ALA A 54 6.75 6.34 -0.52
C ALA A 54 6.66 7.04 -1.88
N GLY A 55 7.42 8.10 -2.06
CA GLY A 55 7.47 8.86 -3.31
C GLY A 55 7.96 8.02 -4.49
N ALA A 56 9.02 7.23 -4.27
CA ALA A 56 9.51 6.25 -5.22
C ALA A 56 10.36 5.19 -4.52
N VAL A 57 10.17 3.91 -4.87
CA VAL A 57 11.02 2.81 -4.43
C VAL A 57 12.21 2.63 -5.37
N GLY A 58 13.30 2.06 -4.88
CA GLY A 58 14.42 1.60 -5.70
C GLY A 58 15.36 2.70 -6.24
N LEU A 59 15.10 3.99 -5.96
CA LEU A 59 15.94 5.08 -6.47
C LEU A 59 17.17 5.37 -5.59
N ARG A 60 17.05 5.11 -4.29
CA ARG A 60 18.15 5.28 -3.34
C ARG A 60 18.91 3.99 -3.11
N GLU A 61 18.18 2.92 -2.86
CA GLU A 61 18.69 1.56 -2.67
C GLU A 61 17.92 0.61 -3.57
N PRO A 62 18.56 -0.44 -4.14
CA PRO A 62 17.85 -1.41 -4.96
C PRO A 62 16.67 -2.00 -4.23
N TRP A 63 15.52 -2.09 -4.90
CA TRP A 63 14.29 -2.68 -4.37
C TRP A 63 14.00 -3.96 -5.15
N TYR A 64 14.07 -5.10 -4.46
CA TYR A 64 14.04 -6.40 -5.09
C TYR A 64 12.67 -7.04 -4.98
N ASN A 65 12.26 -7.71 -6.05
CA ASN A 65 11.10 -8.58 -6.09
C ASN A 65 11.33 -9.76 -7.02
N TYR A 66 10.54 -10.80 -6.91
CA TYR A 66 10.48 -11.85 -7.93
C TYR A 66 9.34 -11.58 -8.88
N ARG A 67 9.63 -11.70 -10.18
CA ARG A 67 8.62 -11.88 -11.20
C ARG A 67 8.39 -13.38 -11.41
N VAL A 68 7.13 -13.82 -11.32
CA VAL A 68 6.71 -15.19 -11.64
C VAL A 68 6.49 -15.26 -13.15
N GLY A 69 7.50 -15.71 -13.87
CA GLY A 69 7.44 -15.88 -15.31
C GLY A 69 7.30 -17.35 -15.71
N LEU A 70 7.33 -17.61 -17.00
CA LEU A 70 7.20 -18.96 -17.57
C LEU A 70 8.48 -19.31 -18.34
N PHE A 71 9.04 -20.49 -18.03
CA PHE A 71 10.09 -21.13 -18.82
C PHE A 71 9.52 -22.36 -19.52
N VAL A 72 9.75 -22.50 -20.83
CA VAL A 72 9.29 -23.63 -21.61
C VAL A 72 10.47 -24.55 -21.93
N ALA A 73 10.40 -25.80 -21.49
CA ALA A 73 11.34 -26.85 -21.82
C ALA A 73 10.67 -27.86 -22.77
N ALA A 74 11.18 -27.99 -23.99
CA ALA A 74 10.60 -28.85 -25.01
C ALA A 74 11.64 -29.73 -25.69
N SER A 75 11.27 -31.00 -25.93
CA SER A 75 12.04 -31.94 -26.77
C SER A 75 11.10 -32.66 -27.72
N LYS A 76 11.26 -32.44 -29.02
CA LYS A 76 10.47 -33.13 -30.05
C LYS A 76 10.73 -34.63 -30.04
N ASN A 77 11.96 -35.05 -29.82
CA ASN A 77 12.37 -36.48 -29.87
C ASN A 77 11.76 -37.28 -28.71
N LEU A 78 11.54 -36.64 -27.55
CA LEU A 78 10.95 -37.27 -26.37
C LEU A 78 9.45 -37.00 -26.26
N GLY A 79 8.86 -36.19 -27.14
CA GLY A 79 7.45 -35.81 -27.03
C GLY A 79 7.17 -34.97 -25.78
N ILE A 80 8.18 -34.31 -25.20
CA ILE A 80 8.04 -33.53 -23.97
C ILE A 80 7.86 -32.04 -24.29
N ASN A 81 6.86 -31.41 -23.68
CA ASN A 81 6.68 -29.95 -23.65
C ASN A 81 6.18 -29.58 -22.24
N GLN A 82 7.04 -28.93 -21.47
CA GLN A 82 6.76 -28.54 -20.10
C GLN A 82 6.80 -27.03 -19.96
N GLN A 83 5.78 -26.46 -19.32
CA GLN A 83 5.71 -25.06 -18.93
C GLN A 83 6.06 -24.99 -17.43
N LEU A 84 7.17 -24.37 -17.11
CA LEU A 84 7.71 -24.31 -15.77
C LEU A 84 7.60 -22.87 -15.22
N PRO A 85 6.68 -22.58 -14.28
CA PRO A 85 6.70 -21.32 -13.56
C PRO A 85 8.07 -21.10 -12.93
N THR A 86 8.64 -19.92 -13.11
CA THR A 86 10.03 -19.61 -12.77
C THR A 86 10.11 -18.23 -12.13
N LEU A 87 10.84 -18.13 -11.02
CA LEU A 87 11.08 -16.87 -10.33
C LEU A 87 12.29 -16.15 -10.93
N PHE A 88 12.09 -14.92 -11.36
CA PHE A 88 13.13 -14.04 -11.87
C PHE A 88 13.34 -12.88 -10.90
N LEU A 89 14.51 -12.81 -10.26
CA LEU A 89 14.85 -11.69 -9.37
C LEU A 89 15.09 -10.44 -10.21
N GLY A 90 14.45 -9.33 -9.84
CA GLY A 90 14.55 -8.07 -10.56
C GLY A 90 14.28 -6.84 -9.70
N ASN A 91 14.38 -5.68 -10.34
CA ASN A 91 14.13 -4.36 -9.76
C ASN A 91 13.11 -3.58 -10.60
N ASP A 92 12.15 -4.29 -11.19
CA ASP A 92 11.20 -3.74 -12.16
C ASP A 92 10.30 -2.62 -11.58
N MET A 93 10.19 -2.57 -10.26
CA MET A 93 9.38 -1.55 -9.56
C MET A 93 10.13 -0.25 -9.26
N THR A 94 11.40 -0.13 -9.70
CA THR A 94 12.19 1.08 -9.49
C THR A 94 11.49 2.33 -10.04
N GLY A 95 11.35 3.35 -9.21
CA GLY A 95 10.70 4.60 -9.55
C GLY A 95 9.18 4.62 -9.39
N HIS A 96 8.54 3.48 -9.04
CA HIS A 96 7.11 3.47 -8.71
C HIS A 96 6.88 3.96 -7.28
N SER A 97 5.71 4.55 -7.03
CA SER A 97 5.30 4.93 -5.68
C SER A 97 4.72 3.73 -4.94
N GLU A 98 4.85 3.69 -3.61
CA GLU A 98 4.40 2.55 -2.83
C GLU A 98 3.41 2.96 -1.73
N LEU A 99 2.33 2.19 -1.60
CA LEU A 99 1.42 2.22 -0.44
C LEU A 99 2.01 1.36 0.67
N CYS A 100 2.44 1.97 1.76
CA CYS A 100 3.06 1.24 2.87
C CYS A 100 2.48 1.60 4.24
N SER A 101 2.95 0.92 5.27
CA SER A 101 2.73 1.23 6.70
C SER A 101 1.28 1.35 7.15
N LEU A 102 0.36 0.60 6.54
CA LEU A 102 -1.05 0.61 6.95
C LEU A 102 -1.24 -0.13 8.28
N PHE A 103 -1.58 0.61 9.33
CA PHE A 103 -1.93 0.05 10.62
C PHE A 103 -3.08 0.81 11.28
N LEU A 104 -4.02 0.08 11.86
CA LEU A 104 -5.13 0.61 12.65
C LEU A 104 -5.23 -0.21 13.94
N HIS A 105 -5.24 0.48 15.09
CA HIS A 105 -5.42 -0.16 16.39
C HIS A 105 -6.71 -0.99 16.42
N ALA A 106 -6.68 -2.14 17.08
CA ALA A 106 -7.78 -3.11 17.05
C ALA A 106 -9.11 -2.49 17.51
N ASP A 107 -9.09 -1.72 18.60
CA ASP A 107 -10.28 -1.10 19.18
C ASP A 107 -10.91 -0.02 18.28
N HIS A 108 -10.16 0.43 17.27
CA HIS A 108 -10.62 1.43 16.31
C HIS A 108 -10.98 0.85 14.93
N ARG A 109 -10.95 -0.49 14.76
CA ARG A 109 -11.33 -1.18 13.51
C ARG A 109 -12.84 -1.28 13.33
N GLN A 110 -13.51 -0.12 13.37
CA GLN A 110 -14.96 0.00 13.28
C GLN A 110 -15.36 1.09 12.29
N GLY A 111 -16.61 1.03 11.83
CA GLY A 111 -17.19 2.04 10.94
C GLY A 111 -16.39 2.22 9.66
N LEU A 112 -16.01 3.47 9.35
CA LEU A 112 -15.28 3.84 8.14
C LEU A 112 -13.77 4.08 8.38
N ASN A 113 -13.25 3.87 9.60
CA ASN A 113 -11.87 4.17 9.95
C ASN A 113 -10.85 3.45 9.05
N GLY A 114 -11.05 2.16 8.81
CA GLY A 114 -10.17 1.40 7.90
C GLY A 114 -10.22 1.91 6.46
N ARG A 115 -11.41 2.32 5.98
CA ARG A 115 -11.57 2.91 4.64
C ARG A 115 -10.93 4.29 4.57
N LEU A 116 -11.13 5.14 5.59
CA LEU A 116 -10.47 6.44 5.68
C LEU A 116 -8.95 6.27 5.60
N LEU A 117 -8.39 5.46 6.49
CA LEU A 117 -6.94 5.30 6.58
C LEU A 117 -6.33 4.70 5.30
N SER A 118 -6.97 3.69 4.71
CA SER A 118 -6.49 3.09 3.46
C SER A 118 -6.59 4.06 2.28
N LYS A 119 -7.73 4.77 2.15
CA LYS A 119 -8.06 5.56 0.94
C LYS A 119 -7.62 7.03 1.01
N ALA A 120 -7.28 7.56 2.19
CA ALA A 120 -6.79 8.92 2.35
C ALA A 120 -5.61 9.22 1.42
N ARG A 121 -4.71 8.26 1.28
CA ARG A 121 -3.53 8.36 0.41
C ARG A 121 -3.87 8.65 -1.05
N PHE A 122 -5.00 8.16 -1.54
CA PHE A 122 -5.41 8.38 -2.93
C PHE A 122 -5.86 9.80 -3.22
N LEU A 123 -6.49 10.49 -2.25
CA LEU A 123 -6.80 11.91 -2.44
C LEU A 123 -5.55 12.79 -2.37
N PHE A 124 -4.58 12.43 -1.55
CA PHE A 124 -3.27 13.09 -1.54
C PHE A 124 -2.55 12.88 -2.88
N LEU A 125 -2.52 11.65 -3.41
CA LEU A 125 -2.02 11.33 -4.74
C LEU A 125 -2.71 12.13 -5.84
N ALA A 126 -4.03 12.30 -5.76
CA ALA A 126 -4.80 13.04 -6.75
C ALA A 126 -4.52 14.56 -6.71
N GLU A 127 -4.23 15.10 -5.52
CA GLU A 127 -3.96 16.54 -5.36
C GLU A 127 -2.52 16.91 -5.75
N PHE A 128 -1.55 16.02 -5.45
CA PHE A 128 -0.12 16.27 -5.64
C PHE A 128 0.48 15.24 -6.60
N ARG A 129 -0.16 15.06 -7.77
CA ARG A 129 0.16 14.00 -8.73
C ARG A 129 1.61 14.00 -9.21
N GLU A 130 2.20 15.18 -9.32
CA GLU A 130 3.57 15.43 -9.79
C GLU A 130 4.65 14.87 -8.86
N LEU A 131 4.31 14.61 -7.60
CA LEU A 131 5.24 14.07 -6.60
C LEU A 131 5.40 12.53 -6.71
N PHE A 132 4.57 11.88 -7.51
CA PHE A 132 4.45 10.42 -7.54
C PHE A 132 4.73 9.82 -8.92
N GLY A 133 4.98 8.50 -8.93
CA GLY A 133 5.20 7.73 -10.14
C GLY A 133 3.92 7.50 -10.94
N ASP A 134 4.11 7.04 -12.19
CA ASP A 134 3.00 6.68 -13.08
C ASP A 134 2.25 5.44 -12.63
N LYS A 135 2.89 4.64 -11.77
CA LYS A 135 2.28 3.49 -11.10
C LYS A 135 2.43 3.59 -9.59
N VAL A 136 1.44 3.06 -8.90
CA VAL A 136 1.45 2.83 -7.46
C VAL A 136 1.41 1.34 -7.21
N ILE A 137 2.29 0.88 -6.34
CA ILE A 137 2.40 -0.52 -5.92
C ILE A 137 2.03 -0.68 -4.45
N ALA A 138 1.70 -1.91 -4.07
CA ALA A 138 1.55 -2.30 -2.68
C ALA A 138 2.05 -3.74 -2.51
N GLU A 139 3.03 -3.95 -1.63
CA GLU A 139 3.39 -5.28 -1.17
C GLU A 139 2.37 -5.74 -0.13
N MET A 140 1.73 -6.85 -0.44
CA MET A 140 0.77 -7.46 0.46
C MET A 140 1.49 -8.58 1.22
N ARG A 141 1.37 -8.56 2.54
CA ARG A 141 1.97 -9.61 3.37
C ARG A 141 1.58 -11.00 2.86
N GLY A 142 2.58 -11.85 2.61
CA GLY A 142 2.41 -13.22 2.20
C GLY A 142 1.95 -14.14 3.33
N TYR A 143 1.64 -15.38 2.98
CA TYR A 143 1.16 -16.35 3.92
C TYR A 143 2.22 -16.73 4.96
N SER A 144 1.84 -16.75 6.21
CA SER A 144 2.55 -17.42 7.30
C SER A 144 1.53 -18.11 8.21
N ASP A 145 1.96 -19.20 8.87
CA ASP A 145 1.14 -19.91 9.83
C ASP A 145 0.92 -19.13 11.14
N GLU A 146 0.22 -19.77 12.09
CA GLU A 146 -0.05 -19.17 13.41
C GLU A 146 1.22 -18.93 14.25
N GLN A 147 2.28 -19.71 14.00
CA GLN A 147 3.60 -19.56 14.62
C GLN A 147 4.45 -18.50 13.91
N GLY A 148 4.01 -18.06 12.71
CA GLY A 148 4.64 -17.06 11.90
C GLY A 148 5.74 -17.58 10.98
N VAL A 149 5.73 -18.85 10.76
CA VAL A 149 6.61 -19.49 9.79
C VAL A 149 6.04 -19.26 8.40
N SER A 150 6.85 -18.70 7.50
CA SER A 150 6.52 -18.58 6.09
C SER A 150 7.03 -19.79 5.34
N PRO A 151 6.15 -20.62 4.72
CA PRO A 151 6.59 -21.75 3.92
C PRO A 151 7.46 -21.34 2.73
N PHE A 152 7.23 -20.15 2.16
CA PHE A 152 8.07 -19.62 1.07
C PHE A 152 9.48 -19.32 1.57
N TRP A 153 9.62 -18.67 2.73
CA TRP A 153 10.91 -18.42 3.34
C TRP A 153 11.67 -19.69 3.66
N GLU A 154 11.00 -20.67 4.29
CA GLU A 154 11.61 -21.95 4.64
C GLU A 154 12.07 -22.72 3.38
N GLY A 155 11.30 -22.68 2.30
CA GLY A 155 11.60 -23.37 1.05
C GLY A 155 12.61 -22.66 0.16
N LEU A 156 12.88 -21.37 0.36
CA LEU A 156 13.78 -20.58 -0.47
C LEU A 156 14.73 -19.72 0.35
N GLY A 157 14.25 -18.69 1.01
CA GLY A 157 15.08 -17.67 1.65
C GLY A 157 16.04 -18.23 2.69
N ARG A 158 15.58 -19.13 3.55
CA ARG A 158 16.40 -19.76 4.60
C ARG A 158 17.66 -20.43 4.06
N HIS A 159 17.61 -21.00 2.87
CA HIS A 159 18.76 -21.68 2.28
C HIS A 159 19.92 -20.73 1.95
N PHE A 160 19.61 -19.49 1.64
CA PHE A 160 20.60 -18.47 1.27
C PHE A 160 21.00 -17.59 2.46
N PHE A 161 20.04 -17.20 3.28
CA PHE A 161 20.28 -16.25 4.39
C PHE A 161 20.68 -16.95 5.70
N LYS A 162 20.35 -18.24 5.88
CA LYS A 162 20.63 -19.04 7.09
C LYS A 162 20.15 -18.38 8.40
N MET A 163 19.05 -17.64 8.32
CA MET A 163 18.42 -16.99 9.46
C MET A 163 16.90 -17.21 9.43
N ASP A 164 16.24 -16.90 10.54
CA ASP A 164 14.78 -16.96 10.60
C ASP A 164 14.13 -15.82 9.81
N PHE A 165 12.91 -16.05 9.32
CA PHE A 165 12.15 -15.04 8.60
C PHE A 165 12.00 -13.74 9.40
N ALA A 166 11.75 -13.86 10.72
CA ALA A 166 11.58 -12.71 11.59
C ALA A 166 12.86 -11.85 11.71
N ASP A 167 14.05 -12.47 11.64
CA ASP A 167 15.33 -11.77 11.69
C ASP A 167 15.63 -11.05 10.36
N ALA A 168 15.36 -11.70 9.23
CA ALA A 168 15.52 -11.08 7.92
C ALA A 168 14.58 -9.88 7.73
N ASP A 169 13.32 -10.04 8.13
CA ASP A 169 12.30 -9.02 8.14
C ASP A 169 12.69 -7.82 9.03
N TYR A 170 13.27 -8.10 10.22
CA TYR A 170 13.79 -7.09 11.12
C TYR A 170 14.96 -6.30 10.53
N LEU A 171 15.94 -6.98 9.94
CA LEU A 171 17.11 -6.34 9.31
C LEU A 171 16.69 -5.43 8.14
N THR A 172 15.77 -5.91 7.32
CA THR A 172 15.21 -5.11 6.21
C THR A 172 14.47 -3.88 6.72
N GLY A 173 13.70 -4.04 7.78
CA GLY A 173 13.02 -2.95 8.47
C GLY A 173 13.95 -1.90 9.05
N LEU A 174 15.18 -2.25 9.39
CA LEU A 174 16.24 -1.32 9.81
C LEU A 174 16.93 -0.58 8.65
N GLY A 175 16.51 -0.83 7.41
CA GLY A 175 17.15 -0.25 6.22
C GLY A 175 18.42 -0.98 5.76
N ASN A 176 18.81 -2.07 6.41
CA ASN A 176 19.93 -2.88 5.97
C ASN A 176 19.47 -3.88 4.90
N LYS A 177 19.54 -3.48 3.63
CA LYS A 177 19.15 -4.31 2.47
C LYS A 177 20.32 -4.84 1.66
N THR A 178 21.55 -4.47 2.01
CA THR A 178 22.76 -4.85 1.26
C THR A 178 22.91 -6.37 1.21
N PHE A 179 22.61 -7.08 2.29
CA PHE A 179 22.68 -8.54 2.36
C PHE A 179 21.78 -9.25 1.35
N ILE A 180 20.68 -8.61 0.92
CA ILE A 180 19.79 -9.16 -0.11
C ILE A 180 20.54 -9.27 -1.44
N ALA A 181 21.19 -8.19 -1.86
CA ALA A 181 21.96 -8.15 -3.08
C ALA A 181 23.14 -9.13 -3.09
N GLU A 182 23.70 -9.41 -1.90
CA GLU A 182 24.86 -10.29 -1.73
C GLU A 182 24.45 -11.77 -1.72
N LEU A 183 23.35 -12.12 -1.06
CA LEU A 183 23.00 -13.50 -0.76
C LEU A 183 21.91 -14.08 -1.66
N MET A 184 21.02 -13.25 -2.23
CA MET A 184 19.96 -13.77 -3.10
C MET A 184 20.49 -14.38 -4.39
N PRO A 185 19.94 -15.54 -4.83
CA PRO A 185 20.32 -16.15 -6.09
C PRO A 185 19.92 -15.26 -7.26
N LYS A 186 20.89 -14.97 -8.12
CA LYS A 186 20.72 -14.10 -9.30
C LYS A 186 20.26 -14.86 -10.55
N PHE A 187 20.16 -16.17 -10.46
CA PHE A 187 19.73 -17.04 -11.57
C PHE A 187 18.22 -17.33 -11.46
N PRO A 188 17.53 -17.52 -12.60
CA PRO A 188 16.13 -17.93 -12.59
C PRO A 188 15.93 -19.23 -11.79
N LEU A 189 14.90 -19.30 -10.97
CA LEU A 189 14.58 -20.42 -10.11
C LEU A 189 13.26 -21.06 -10.55
N PRO A 190 13.29 -22.20 -11.25
CA PRO A 190 12.06 -22.95 -11.54
C PRO A 190 11.35 -23.37 -10.25
N THR A 191 10.07 -23.01 -10.13
CA THR A 191 9.32 -23.27 -8.88
C THR A 191 9.14 -24.75 -8.58
N CYS A 192 9.24 -25.62 -9.58
CA CYS A 192 9.20 -27.08 -9.40
C CYS A 192 10.32 -27.63 -8.51
N LEU A 193 11.41 -26.85 -8.31
CA LEU A 193 12.51 -27.21 -7.40
C LEU A 193 12.21 -26.83 -5.94
N LEU A 194 11.22 -26.00 -5.69
CA LEU A 194 10.80 -25.63 -4.34
C LEU A 194 9.93 -26.74 -3.72
N PRO A 195 9.97 -26.90 -2.38
CA PRO A 195 9.03 -27.75 -1.67
C PRO A 195 7.58 -27.37 -1.97
N GLU A 196 6.68 -28.36 -1.98
CA GLU A 196 5.27 -28.14 -2.30
C GLU A 196 4.61 -27.05 -1.42
N PRO A 197 4.81 -27.01 -0.07
CA PRO A 197 4.24 -25.94 0.76
C PRO A 197 4.70 -24.54 0.36
N ALA A 198 5.95 -24.38 -0.12
CA ALA A 198 6.48 -23.10 -0.59
C ALA A 198 5.81 -22.67 -1.91
N ARG A 199 5.63 -23.61 -2.83
CA ARG A 199 4.94 -23.35 -4.11
C ARG A 199 3.49 -22.95 -3.93
N ALA A 200 2.79 -23.60 -3.00
CA ALA A 200 1.36 -23.39 -2.75
C ALA A 200 1.03 -22.00 -2.21
N VAL A 201 2.02 -21.26 -1.70
CA VAL A 201 1.81 -19.92 -1.12
C VAL A 201 2.35 -18.79 -1.99
N ILE A 202 2.95 -19.09 -3.15
CA ILE A 202 3.41 -18.06 -4.11
C ILE A 202 2.23 -17.19 -4.54
N GLY A 203 2.33 -15.87 -4.32
CA GLY A 203 1.28 -14.90 -4.62
C GLY A 203 0.05 -14.99 -3.70
N ARG A 204 0.12 -15.77 -2.61
CA ARG A 204 -0.97 -15.89 -1.64
C ARG A 204 -0.82 -14.86 -0.52
N VAL A 205 -1.86 -14.08 -0.31
CA VAL A 205 -1.91 -13.09 0.78
C VAL A 205 -2.19 -13.78 2.13
N HIS A 206 -1.66 -13.20 3.20
CA HIS A 206 -1.98 -13.62 4.57
C HIS A 206 -3.47 -13.34 4.88
N PRO A 207 -4.23 -14.26 5.54
CA PRO A 207 -5.67 -14.08 5.80
C PRO A 207 -6.02 -12.75 6.47
N ASN A 208 -5.23 -12.29 7.42
CA ASN A 208 -5.45 -11.00 8.09
C ASN A 208 -5.26 -9.77 7.17
N THR A 209 -4.70 -9.95 5.98
CA THR A 209 -4.45 -8.90 4.99
C THR A 209 -5.48 -8.90 3.85
N GLU A 210 -6.29 -9.96 3.74
CA GLU A 210 -7.35 -10.07 2.72
C GLU A 210 -8.31 -8.87 2.67
N PRO A 211 -8.77 -8.30 3.81
CA PRO A 211 -9.63 -7.12 3.77
C PRO A 211 -8.95 -5.91 3.13
N ALA A 212 -7.65 -5.71 3.37
CA ALA A 212 -6.87 -4.64 2.75
C ALA A 212 -6.69 -4.87 1.25
N LEU A 213 -6.41 -6.11 0.84
CA LEU A 213 -6.35 -6.50 -0.57
C LEU A 213 -7.69 -6.22 -1.28
N GLY A 214 -8.82 -6.59 -0.67
CA GLY A 214 -10.15 -6.31 -1.20
C GLY A 214 -10.41 -4.82 -1.42
N MET A 215 -9.99 -3.98 -0.46
CA MET A 215 -10.09 -2.52 -0.60
C MET A 215 -9.25 -1.97 -1.75
N LEU A 216 -8.04 -2.48 -1.96
CA LEU A 216 -7.15 -2.05 -3.05
C LEU A 216 -7.64 -2.55 -4.42
N LYS A 217 -8.13 -3.80 -4.51
CA LYS A 217 -8.78 -4.32 -5.72
C LYS A 217 -9.97 -3.46 -6.16
N ALA A 218 -10.79 -3.00 -5.20
CA ALA A 218 -11.91 -2.09 -5.48
C ALA A 218 -11.46 -0.69 -5.96
N GLU A 219 -10.20 -0.32 -5.78
CA GLU A 219 -9.60 0.89 -6.34
C GLU A 219 -8.90 0.67 -7.69
N GLY A 220 -8.85 -0.57 -8.19
CA GLY A 220 -8.26 -0.90 -9.49
C GLY A 220 -6.89 -1.60 -9.43
N PHE A 221 -6.38 -1.89 -8.24
CA PHE A 221 -5.13 -2.63 -8.10
C PHE A 221 -5.29 -4.08 -8.53
N ALA A 222 -4.29 -4.60 -9.23
CA ALA A 222 -4.26 -5.98 -9.71
C ALA A 222 -2.90 -6.62 -9.47
N PHE A 223 -2.90 -7.93 -9.26
CA PHE A 223 -1.70 -8.77 -9.27
C PHE A 223 -1.20 -8.93 -10.71
N LYS A 224 0.09 -8.71 -10.92
CA LYS A 224 0.77 -8.79 -12.22
C LYS A 224 2.00 -9.70 -12.14
N ASP A 225 1.86 -10.81 -11.42
CA ASP A 225 2.86 -11.85 -11.27
C ASP A 225 4.17 -11.40 -10.61
N TYR A 226 4.11 -10.37 -9.76
CA TYR A 226 5.23 -9.96 -8.91
C TYR A 226 4.96 -10.33 -7.47
N ILE A 227 5.98 -10.84 -6.78
CA ILE A 227 5.89 -11.27 -5.39
C ILE A 227 7.05 -10.72 -4.56
N ASP A 228 6.81 -10.56 -3.26
CA ASP A 228 7.83 -10.26 -2.29
C ASP A 228 8.87 -11.38 -2.21
N ILE A 229 10.14 -11.00 -1.99
CA ILE A 229 11.28 -11.94 -1.98
C ILE A 229 11.38 -12.75 -0.69
N PHE A 230 10.71 -12.34 0.40
CA PHE A 230 10.82 -12.96 1.72
C PHE A 230 9.68 -13.94 1.99
N ASP A 231 8.44 -13.50 1.79
CA ASP A 231 7.26 -14.31 2.14
C ASP A 231 6.44 -14.78 0.93
N GLY A 232 6.85 -14.39 -0.29
CA GLY A 232 6.15 -14.75 -1.53
C GLY A 232 4.80 -14.08 -1.67
N GLY A 233 4.50 -13.07 -0.85
CA GLY A 233 3.26 -12.31 -0.89
C GLY A 233 3.07 -11.56 -2.21
N PRO A 234 1.83 -11.35 -2.68
CA PRO A 234 1.61 -10.69 -3.94
C PRO A 234 1.94 -9.20 -3.86
N LEU A 235 2.67 -8.71 -4.85
CA LEU A 235 2.77 -7.30 -5.15
C LEU A 235 1.64 -6.96 -6.13
N ILE A 236 0.82 -5.98 -5.75
CA ILE A 236 -0.26 -5.50 -6.60
C ILE A 236 0.04 -4.08 -7.08
N GLU A 237 -0.38 -3.76 -8.29
CA GLU A 237 -0.11 -2.47 -8.92
C GLU A 237 -1.35 -1.87 -9.58
N CYS A 238 -1.34 -0.53 -9.72
CA CYS A 238 -2.31 0.21 -10.50
C CYS A 238 -1.62 1.41 -11.15
N ALA A 239 -1.96 1.74 -12.39
CA ALA A 239 -1.58 3.03 -12.96
C ALA A 239 -2.21 4.15 -12.12
N THR A 240 -1.44 5.16 -11.75
CA THR A 240 -1.89 6.17 -10.77
C THR A 240 -3.18 6.87 -11.22
N GLY A 241 -3.32 7.14 -12.53
CA GLY A 241 -4.52 7.74 -13.09
C GLY A 241 -5.75 6.82 -13.11
N ASP A 242 -5.55 5.50 -13.04
CA ASP A 242 -6.62 4.50 -13.09
C ASP A 242 -7.16 4.15 -11.69
N ILE A 243 -6.46 4.56 -10.63
CA ILE A 243 -6.96 4.41 -9.27
C ILE A 243 -8.31 5.12 -9.16
N ARG A 244 -9.37 4.38 -8.81
CA ARG A 244 -10.75 4.90 -8.80
C ARG A 244 -10.88 6.20 -8.03
N ALA A 245 -10.33 6.26 -6.82
CA ALA A 245 -10.44 7.47 -5.99
C ALA A 245 -9.66 8.65 -6.58
N VAL A 246 -8.57 8.41 -7.33
CA VAL A 246 -7.84 9.46 -8.06
C VAL A 246 -8.69 9.95 -9.24
N ARG A 247 -9.11 9.03 -10.10
CA ARG A 247 -9.87 9.32 -11.33
C ARG A 247 -11.22 10.01 -11.06
N ASP A 248 -11.97 9.52 -10.05
CA ASP A 248 -13.34 9.96 -9.77
C ASP A 248 -13.38 11.13 -8.79
N SER A 249 -12.24 11.57 -8.22
CA SER A 249 -12.21 12.72 -7.32
C SER A 249 -12.45 14.04 -8.06
N GLN A 250 -13.13 14.95 -7.39
CA GLN A 250 -13.48 16.26 -7.93
C GLN A 250 -13.02 17.38 -6.97
N VAL A 251 -12.66 18.50 -7.56
CA VAL A 251 -12.44 19.74 -6.81
C VAL A 251 -13.77 20.49 -6.73
N LEU A 252 -14.22 20.77 -5.51
CA LEU A 252 -15.53 21.33 -5.20
C LEU A 252 -15.38 22.52 -4.23
N GLN A 253 -16.39 23.40 -4.17
CA GLN A 253 -16.48 24.44 -3.16
C GLN A 253 -17.15 23.87 -1.90
N LEU A 254 -16.60 24.16 -0.72
CA LEU A 254 -17.15 23.71 0.56
C LEU A 254 -18.29 24.62 1.01
N SER A 255 -19.45 24.05 1.29
CA SER A 255 -20.56 24.74 1.96
C SER A 255 -20.86 24.09 3.30
N ILE A 256 -21.04 24.91 4.34
CA ILE A 256 -21.39 24.45 5.67
C ILE A 256 -22.92 24.51 5.82
N GLY A 257 -23.54 23.35 6.02
CA GLY A 257 -24.98 23.21 6.12
C GLY A 257 -25.40 21.81 6.53
N THR A 258 -26.70 21.52 6.43
CA THR A 258 -27.24 20.17 6.66
C THR A 258 -27.24 19.43 5.31
N PRO A 259 -26.50 18.32 5.16
CA PRO A 259 -26.46 17.58 3.90
C PRO A 259 -27.82 16.94 3.49
N GLY A 260 -28.73 16.73 4.49
CA GLY A 260 -30.07 16.18 4.28
C GLY A 260 -30.09 14.66 4.04
N GLU A 261 -31.26 14.14 3.66
CA GLU A 261 -31.47 12.69 3.48
C GLU A 261 -30.67 12.06 2.33
N GLN A 262 -30.23 12.87 1.38
CA GLN A 262 -29.38 12.40 0.26
C GLN A 262 -27.88 12.41 0.60
N ALA A 263 -27.52 12.60 1.86
CA ALA A 263 -26.14 12.55 2.30
C ALA A 263 -25.52 11.17 2.09
N GLN A 264 -24.32 11.16 1.53
CA GLN A 264 -23.52 9.96 1.33
C GLN A 264 -22.13 10.15 1.96
N PRO A 265 -21.43 9.08 2.32
CA PRO A 265 -20.07 9.21 2.82
C PRO A 265 -19.11 9.62 1.68
N TYR A 266 -18.46 10.76 1.87
CA TYR A 266 -17.38 11.25 1.02
C TYR A 266 -16.07 11.26 1.78
N LEU A 267 -15.01 10.88 1.08
CA LEU A 267 -13.64 11.18 1.50
C LEU A 267 -13.31 12.60 1.02
N VAL A 268 -12.85 13.47 1.92
CA VAL A 268 -12.63 14.89 1.65
C VAL A 268 -11.24 15.31 2.11
N HIS A 269 -10.49 15.95 1.22
CA HIS A 269 -9.14 16.49 1.43
C HIS A 269 -9.17 18.01 1.39
N ASN A 270 -8.46 18.66 2.33
CA ASN A 270 -8.42 20.11 2.45
C ASN A 270 -7.50 20.81 1.42
N ARG A 271 -6.86 20.07 0.52
CA ARG A 271 -5.95 20.54 -0.53
C ARG A 271 -4.68 21.25 -0.03
N GLN A 272 -4.36 21.11 1.25
CA GLN A 272 -3.13 21.66 1.82
C GLN A 272 -2.05 20.58 1.89
N PHE A 273 -0.82 20.94 1.55
CA PHE A 273 0.31 20.02 1.58
C PHE A 273 0.84 19.81 3.00
N ALA A 274 1.31 20.87 3.64
CA ALA A 274 1.95 20.79 4.96
C ALA A 274 0.94 20.54 6.10
N ASP A 275 -0.26 21.14 6.05
CA ASP A 275 -1.37 20.88 6.99
C ASP A 275 -2.44 19.99 6.34
N CYS A 276 -2.00 18.89 5.74
CA CYS A 276 -2.88 17.95 5.06
C CYS A 276 -3.87 17.34 6.03
N ARG A 277 -5.17 17.54 5.77
CA ARG A 277 -6.26 16.93 6.53
C ARG A 277 -7.23 16.23 5.60
N ILE A 278 -7.49 14.98 5.93
CA ILE A 278 -8.42 14.14 5.18
C ILE A 278 -9.40 13.53 6.15
N SER A 279 -10.69 13.64 5.86
CA SER A 279 -11.73 13.07 6.72
C SER A 279 -12.83 12.41 5.89
N VAL A 280 -13.63 11.57 6.55
CA VAL A 280 -14.89 11.10 6.00
C VAL A 280 -16.00 12.02 6.49
N ALA A 281 -16.77 12.59 5.57
CA ALA A 281 -17.93 13.42 5.87
C ALA A 281 -19.18 12.83 5.23
N ALA A 282 -20.29 12.83 5.98
CA ALA A 282 -21.61 12.70 5.37
C ALA A 282 -21.87 14.01 4.59
N ALA A 283 -21.95 13.91 3.27
CA ALA A 283 -21.98 15.06 2.39
C ALA A 283 -22.95 14.87 1.22
N ARG A 284 -23.38 15.97 0.64
CA ARG A 284 -24.15 16.02 -0.61
C ARG A 284 -23.46 16.96 -1.59
N VAL A 285 -23.34 16.53 -2.83
CA VAL A 285 -22.84 17.38 -3.91
C VAL A 285 -24.03 17.99 -4.65
N ALA A 286 -24.02 19.31 -4.82
CA ALA A 286 -25.03 20.03 -5.59
C ALA A 286 -24.34 21.22 -6.30
N ALA A 287 -24.52 21.34 -7.61
CA ALA A 287 -24.04 22.46 -8.44
C ALA A 287 -22.56 22.84 -8.16
N GLY A 288 -21.65 21.84 -8.15
CA GLY A 288 -20.22 22.06 -7.90
C GLY A 288 -19.84 22.36 -6.45
N THR A 289 -20.78 22.22 -5.52
CA THR A 289 -20.61 22.50 -4.09
C THR A 289 -20.76 21.21 -3.28
N LEU A 290 -19.84 21.00 -2.33
CA LEU A 290 -19.91 19.94 -1.32
C LEU A 290 -20.50 20.49 -0.03
N ILE A 291 -21.69 20.05 0.33
CA ILE A 291 -22.39 20.47 1.55
C ILE A 291 -22.02 19.47 2.66
N VAL A 292 -21.44 19.97 3.74
CA VAL A 292 -21.01 19.20 4.91
C VAL A 292 -21.48 19.84 6.21
N SER A 293 -21.51 19.06 7.31
CA SER A 293 -21.76 19.61 8.64
C SER A 293 -20.64 20.55 9.10
N ARG A 294 -20.93 21.40 10.09
CA ARG A 294 -19.95 22.30 10.73
C ARG A 294 -18.78 21.49 11.35
N ASP A 295 -19.07 20.35 11.94
CA ASP A 295 -18.05 19.49 12.56
C ASP A 295 -17.11 18.90 11.51
N SER A 296 -17.64 18.47 10.35
CA SER A 296 -16.79 18.02 9.23
C SER A 296 -15.88 19.13 8.68
N ALA A 297 -16.41 20.34 8.54
CA ALA A 297 -15.61 21.49 8.11
C ALA A 297 -14.50 21.83 9.13
N ARG A 298 -14.82 21.76 10.43
CA ARG A 298 -13.85 21.96 11.52
C ARG A 298 -12.75 20.88 11.50
N ALA A 299 -13.11 19.61 11.30
CA ALA A 299 -12.13 18.52 11.18
C ALA A 299 -11.15 18.74 10.02
N LEU A 300 -11.62 19.33 8.92
CA LEU A 300 -10.78 19.70 7.77
C LEU A 300 -9.96 20.99 7.99
N GLY A 301 -10.27 21.78 9.04
CA GLY A 301 -9.65 23.06 9.28
C GLY A 301 -10.04 24.13 8.26
N LEU A 302 -11.24 24.06 7.66
CA LEU A 302 -11.63 24.90 6.54
C LEU A 302 -12.87 25.77 6.83
N PRO A 303 -12.89 27.03 6.36
CA PRO A 303 -14.11 27.86 6.34
C PRO A 303 -15.05 27.48 5.19
N ALA A 304 -16.27 28.01 5.24
CA ALA A 304 -17.18 27.97 4.08
C ALA A 304 -16.55 28.68 2.88
N GLY A 305 -16.82 28.19 1.67
CA GLY A 305 -16.25 28.72 0.43
C GLY A 305 -14.83 28.22 0.12
N ALA A 306 -14.20 27.46 1.01
CA ALA A 306 -12.89 26.87 0.72
C ALA A 306 -13.00 25.81 -0.38
N SER A 307 -11.92 25.64 -1.16
CA SER A 307 -11.82 24.60 -2.16
C SER A 307 -11.38 23.28 -1.52
N VAL A 308 -12.06 22.19 -1.82
CA VAL A 308 -11.76 20.83 -1.33
C VAL A 308 -11.66 19.86 -2.49
N ARG A 309 -10.90 18.77 -2.32
CA ARG A 309 -10.99 17.60 -3.21
C ARG A 309 -11.81 16.53 -2.52
N ALA A 310 -12.78 15.96 -3.22
CA ALA A 310 -13.67 14.97 -2.63
C ALA A 310 -13.95 13.81 -3.60
N VAL A 311 -14.20 12.63 -3.03
CA VAL A 311 -14.65 11.44 -3.76
C VAL A 311 -15.64 10.66 -2.92
N SER A 312 -16.70 10.13 -3.56
CA SER A 312 -17.65 9.23 -2.88
C SER A 312 -16.97 7.94 -2.43
N LEU A 313 -17.25 7.52 -1.19
CA LEU A 313 -16.86 6.19 -0.69
C LEU A 313 -17.83 5.08 -1.11
N ALA A 314 -19.00 5.42 -1.64
CA ALA A 314 -19.90 4.46 -2.26
C ALA A 314 -19.27 3.97 -3.57
N VAL A 315 -19.09 2.66 -3.72
CA VAL A 315 -18.66 2.05 -4.98
C VAL A 315 -19.89 2.00 -5.90
N PRO A 316 -19.82 2.55 -7.13
CA PRO A 316 -20.93 2.41 -8.08
C PRO A 316 -21.23 0.93 -8.34
N ALA A 317 -22.50 0.56 -8.38
CA ALA A 317 -22.97 -0.82 -8.55
C ALA A 317 -22.49 -1.50 -9.86
N ARG A 318 -21.94 -0.76 -10.82
CA ARG A 318 -21.44 -1.27 -12.10
C ARG A 318 -20.15 -2.09 -12.04
N GLN A 319 -19.41 -2.11 -10.93
CA GLN A 319 -18.13 -2.85 -10.82
C GLN A 319 -18.23 -4.18 -10.08
N MET A 320 -19.40 -4.57 -9.59
CA MET A 320 -19.59 -5.85 -8.88
C MET A 320 -19.96 -7.04 -9.77
N SER A 321 -20.09 -6.87 -11.08
CA SER A 321 -20.57 -7.95 -12.00
C SER A 321 -19.48 -8.54 -12.92
N ALA A 322 -18.21 -8.29 -12.65
CA ALA A 322 -17.09 -8.88 -13.41
C ALA A 322 -15.95 -9.29 -12.45
N ALA A 323 -16.17 -10.34 -11.69
CA ALA A 323 -15.14 -11.11 -11.01
C ALA A 323 -15.54 -12.60 -10.99
#